data_0e175f116794399d61bc77d350c5a81e
#
_entry.id   0e175f116794399d61bc77d350c5a81e
#
_cell.length_a   1.000
_cell.length_b   1.000
_cell.length_c   1.000
_cell.angle_alpha   90.00
_cell.angle_beta   90.00
_cell.angle_gamma   90.00
#
_symmetry.space_group_name_H-M   'P 1'
#
loop_
_entity.id
_entity.type
_entity.pdbx_description
1 polymer ?
#
loop_
_entity_poly.entity_id
_entity_poly.type
_entity_poly.pdbx_seq_one_letter_code
_entity_poly.pdbx_strand_id
1 'polypeptide(L)'
;DGDTLAVNGGRCYPMLSVCKFHQALAVLDRLDRRGLPLTTRIPVRRSDLHPGTWSPLREACPGGGRFTVAELLTYSVAQSDNNVCDVLFRFLGGTEVVDRYIAGLGIGETVIVADEEMMHRHTDNQYLNRTTPLAAVRLLELFRRGELLSAAYGDFLLETMFATETGPDKLRGLLPADVAV
;
A
#
# COMPACT_ATOMS: atom_id res chain seq x y z
N ASP A 1 -9.21 -16.28 -19.30
CA ASP A 1 -9.95 -17.55 -19.43
C ASP A 1 -10.80 -17.90 -18.20
N GLY A 2 -10.64 -17.25 -17.07
CA GLY A 2 -11.51 -17.44 -15.90
C GLY A 2 -11.14 -18.61 -14.98
N ASP A 3 -10.09 -19.37 -15.29
CA ASP A 3 -9.63 -20.45 -14.42
C ASP A 3 -8.83 -19.91 -13.25
N THR A 4 -9.18 -20.37 -12.03
CA THR A 4 -8.50 -20.02 -10.80
C THR A 4 -7.79 -21.21 -10.22
N LEU A 5 -6.46 -21.10 -10.05
CA LEU A 5 -5.66 -22.04 -9.28
C LEU A 5 -5.35 -21.43 -7.91
N ALA A 6 -5.79 -22.07 -6.85
CA ALA A 6 -5.58 -21.59 -5.50
C ALA A 6 -5.17 -22.70 -4.53
N VAL A 7 -4.21 -22.40 -3.67
CA VAL A 7 -3.85 -23.22 -2.50
C VAL A 7 -4.17 -22.42 -1.25
N ASN A 8 -5.06 -22.94 -0.40
CA ASN A 8 -5.54 -22.24 0.79
C ASN A 8 -6.12 -20.84 0.51
N GLY A 9 -6.72 -20.64 -0.66
CA GLY A 9 -7.14 -19.33 -1.17
C GLY A 9 -8.09 -18.54 -0.27
N GLY A 10 -8.91 -19.20 0.54
CA GLY A 10 -9.81 -18.61 1.53
C GLY A 10 -9.23 -18.48 2.95
N ARG A 11 -7.97 -18.89 3.18
CA ARG A 11 -7.33 -18.75 4.50
C ARG A 11 -6.80 -17.35 4.69
N CYS A 12 -7.07 -16.74 5.85
CA CYS A 12 -6.52 -15.44 6.22
C CYS A 12 -5.03 -15.52 6.56
N TYR A 13 -4.26 -14.58 6.02
CA TYR A 13 -2.84 -14.39 6.30
C TYR A 13 -2.55 -12.95 6.70
N PRO A 14 -1.51 -12.70 7.51
CA PRO A 14 -1.08 -11.34 7.82
C PRO A 14 -0.61 -10.63 6.54
N MET A 15 -1.03 -9.38 6.39
CA MET A 15 -0.71 -8.60 5.19
C MET A 15 0.70 -8.04 5.21
N LEU A 16 1.19 -7.66 6.38
CA LEU A 16 2.42 -6.88 6.49
C LEU A 16 2.41 -5.73 5.47
N SER A 17 3.48 -5.54 4.71
CA SER A 17 3.56 -4.45 3.71
C SER A 17 2.61 -4.59 2.51
N VAL A 18 1.91 -5.71 2.34
CA VAL A 18 0.86 -5.83 1.31
C VAL A 18 -0.26 -4.81 1.54
N CYS A 19 -0.50 -4.38 2.78
CA CYS A 19 -1.49 -3.35 3.10
C CYS A 19 -1.20 -1.99 2.45
N LYS A 20 0.05 -1.69 2.09
CA LYS A 20 0.46 -0.43 1.45
C LYS A 20 -0.14 -0.26 0.05
N PHE A 21 -0.35 -1.36 -0.69
CA PHE A 21 -1.11 -1.32 -1.95
C PHE A 21 -2.58 -0.92 -1.71
N HIS A 22 -3.22 -1.51 -0.71
CA HIS A 22 -4.61 -1.18 -0.35
C HIS A 22 -4.74 0.28 0.08
N GLN A 23 -3.78 0.77 0.87
CA GLN A 23 -3.69 2.16 1.28
C GLN A 23 -3.48 3.10 0.09
N ALA A 24 -2.58 2.75 -0.84
CA ALA A 24 -2.31 3.55 -2.03
C ALA A 24 -3.57 3.73 -2.89
N LEU A 25 -4.35 2.67 -3.08
CA LEU A 25 -5.65 2.75 -3.77
C LEU A 25 -6.59 3.74 -3.09
N ALA A 26 -6.73 3.68 -1.76
CA ALA A 26 -7.60 4.60 -1.02
C ALA A 26 -7.09 6.05 -1.06
N VAL A 27 -5.77 6.27 -1.07
CA VAL A 27 -5.17 7.61 -1.22
C VAL A 27 -5.50 8.18 -2.60
N LEU A 28 -5.30 7.40 -3.65
CA LEU A 28 -5.53 7.83 -5.03
C LEU A 28 -7.02 8.03 -5.33
N ASP A 29 -7.90 7.14 -4.86
CA ASP A 29 -9.36 7.34 -4.94
C ASP A 29 -9.79 8.64 -4.26
N ARG A 30 -9.21 8.95 -3.09
CA ARG A 30 -9.50 10.23 -2.41
C ARG A 30 -9.05 11.44 -3.22
N LEU A 31 -7.88 11.38 -3.85
CA LEU A 31 -7.39 12.46 -4.71
C LEU A 31 -8.31 12.63 -5.93
N ASP A 32 -8.63 11.52 -6.59
CA ASP A 32 -9.47 11.48 -7.78
C ASP A 32 -10.85 12.09 -7.51
N ARG A 33 -11.54 11.64 -6.48
CA ARG A 33 -12.86 12.16 -6.07
C ARG A 33 -12.84 13.63 -5.68
N ARG A 34 -11.70 14.15 -5.22
CA ARG A 34 -11.56 15.56 -4.82
C ARG A 34 -10.94 16.45 -5.89
N GLY A 35 -10.58 15.90 -7.03
CA GLY A 35 -9.86 16.62 -8.09
C GLY A 35 -8.50 17.15 -7.64
N LEU A 36 -7.82 16.48 -6.69
CA LEU A 36 -6.52 16.89 -6.16
C LEU A 36 -5.39 16.24 -6.95
N PRO A 37 -4.39 16.97 -7.43
CA PRO A 37 -3.30 16.38 -8.21
C PRO A 37 -2.32 15.59 -7.35
N LEU A 38 -1.56 14.68 -7.97
CA LEU A 38 -0.45 13.94 -7.36
C LEU A 38 0.62 14.86 -6.73
N THR A 39 0.71 16.11 -7.21
CA THR A 39 1.59 17.15 -6.67
C THR A 39 1.07 17.77 -5.37
N THR A 40 -0.10 17.36 -4.87
CA THR A 40 -0.61 17.76 -3.55
C THR A 40 0.43 17.47 -2.48
N ARG A 41 0.76 18.48 -1.65
CA ARG A 41 1.85 18.37 -0.68
C ARG A 41 1.35 18.05 0.72
N ILE A 42 1.94 17.02 1.31
CA ILE A 42 1.69 16.58 2.68
C ILE A 42 2.92 16.93 3.55
N PRO A 43 2.72 17.53 4.74
CA PRO A 43 3.82 17.74 5.68
C PRO A 43 4.18 16.42 6.38
N VAL A 44 5.47 16.10 6.37
CA VAL A 44 6.09 15.05 7.17
C VAL A 44 6.93 15.73 8.23
N ARG A 45 6.56 15.55 9.49
CA ARG A 45 7.26 16.14 10.63
C ARG A 45 8.40 15.22 11.05
N ARG A 46 9.41 15.78 11.70
CA ARG A 46 10.47 14.97 12.32
C ARG A 46 9.90 13.93 13.32
N SER A 47 8.82 14.28 14.01
CA SER A 47 8.13 13.36 14.93
C SER A 47 7.41 12.21 14.24
N ASP A 48 7.18 12.28 12.93
CA ASP A 48 6.57 11.21 12.14
C ASP A 48 7.62 10.17 11.68
N LEU A 49 8.90 10.50 11.85
CA LEU A 49 10.03 9.67 11.40
C LEU A 49 10.62 8.88 12.57
N HIS A 50 9.87 7.86 13.00
CA HIS A 50 10.25 7.00 14.12
C HIS A 50 11.55 6.24 13.84
N PRO A 51 12.52 6.24 14.78
CA PRO A 51 13.70 5.38 14.70
C PRO A 51 13.29 3.92 14.96
N GLY A 52 14.08 2.96 14.46
CA GLY A 52 13.86 1.54 14.73
C GLY A 52 12.91 0.84 13.75
N THR A 53 12.33 1.56 12.81
CA THR A 53 11.59 0.97 11.69
C THR A 53 12.27 1.27 10.34
N TRP A 54 11.98 0.45 9.34
CA TRP A 54 12.48 0.67 7.98
C TRP A 54 11.86 1.94 7.38
N SER A 55 12.70 2.90 7.02
CA SER A 55 12.23 4.17 6.44
C SER A 55 13.31 4.86 5.62
N PRO A 56 13.39 4.60 4.31
CA PRO A 56 14.27 5.31 3.39
C PRO A 56 14.08 6.84 3.42
N LEU A 57 12.83 7.33 3.58
CA LEU A 57 12.59 8.75 3.70
C LEU A 57 13.29 9.37 4.93
N ARG A 58 13.26 8.68 6.07
CA ARG A 58 13.97 9.17 7.27
C ARG A 58 15.48 9.26 7.04
N GLU A 59 16.05 8.31 6.30
CA GLU A 59 17.47 8.31 5.98
C GLU A 59 17.83 9.47 5.04
N ALA A 60 16.99 9.70 4.03
CA ALA A 60 17.19 10.79 3.07
C ALA A 60 16.90 12.18 3.66
N CYS A 61 15.86 12.30 4.50
CA CYS A 61 15.35 13.57 5.02
C CYS A 61 15.02 13.48 6.52
N PRO A 62 16.00 13.34 7.42
CA PRO A 62 15.77 13.11 8.85
C PRO A 62 15.06 14.26 9.58
N GLY A 63 15.03 15.45 8.99
CA GLY A 63 14.30 16.62 9.50
C GLY A 63 12.82 16.65 9.11
N GLY A 64 12.39 15.74 8.23
CA GLY A 64 11.08 15.83 7.59
C GLY A 64 11.06 16.89 6.48
N GLY A 65 9.85 17.31 6.08
CA GLY A 65 9.67 18.26 4.97
C GLY A 65 8.24 18.31 4.46
N ARG A 66 8.08 18.82 3.26
CA ARG A 66 6.80 18.80 2.53
C ARG A 66 6.99 18.01 1.23
N PHE A 67 6.36 16.87 1.16
CA PHE A 67 6.46 15.95 0.03
C PHE A 67 5.14 15.88 -0.73
N THR A 68 5.21 15.67 -2.02
CA THR A 68 4.03 15.41 -2.85
C THR A 68 3.46 14.02 -2.51
N VAL A 69 2.17 13.81 -2.80
CA VAL A 69 1.56 12.48 -2.67
C VAL A 69 2.28 11.47 -3.55
N ALA A 70 2.72 11.86 -4.76
CA ALA A 70 3.50 11.00 -5.63
C ALA A 70 4.80 10.52 -4.96
N GLU A 71 5.60 11.45 -4.40
CA GLU A 71 6.83 11.09 -3.67
C GLU A 71 6.56 10.15 -2.50
N LEU A 72 5.52 10.44 -1.70
CA LEU A 72 5.17 9.59 -0.56
C LEU A 72 4.68 8.21 -0.99
N LEU A 73 3.87 8.10 -2.04
CA LEU A 73 3.44 6.80 -2.56
C LEU A 73 4.62 6.00 -3.12
N THR A 74 5.59 6.66 -3.77
CA THR A 74 6.82 5.99 -4.23
C THR A 74 7.61 5.42 -3.05
N TYR A 75 7.82 6.20 -1.99
CA TYR A 75 8.47 5.68 -0.78
C TYR A 75 7.68 4.52 -0.14
N SER A 76 6.36 4.67 -0.01
CA SER A 76 5.52 3.66 0.64
C SER A 76 5.42 2.36 -0.16
N VAL A 77 5.13 2.44 -1.46
CA VAL A 77 4.85 1.27 -2.31
C VAL A 77 6.13 0.66 -2.85
N ALA A 78 6.99 1.44 -3.52
CA ALA A 78 8.19 0.91 -4.18
C ALA A 78 9.30 0.55 -3.19
N GLN A 79 9.47 1.33 -2.11
CA GLN A 79 10.54 1.13 -1.14
C GLN A 79 10.05 0.60 0.21
N SER A 80 8.74 0.38 0.35
CA SER A 80 8.12 -0.17 1.56
C SER A 80 8.37 0.63 2.84
N ASP A 81 8.42 1.98 2.74
CA ASP A 81 8.67 2.88 3.88
C ASP A 81 7.54 2.84 4.91
N ASN A 82 7.87 2.49 6.16
CA ASN A 82 6.88 2.33 7.22
C ASN A 82 6.42 3.68 7.79
N ASN A 83 7.33 4.64 7.98
CA ASN A 83 6.95 5.96 8.49
C ASN A 83 6.05 6.69 7.49
N VAL A 84 6.33 6.57 6.20
CA VAL A 84 5.49 7.15 5.15
C VAL A 84 4.12 6.46 5.11
N CYS A 85 4.05 5.16 5.33
CA CYS A 85 2.77 4.46 5.46
C CYS A 85 1.90 5.10 6.55
N ASP A 86 2.45 5.37 7.73
CA ASP A 86 1.70 6.01 8.83
C ASP A 86 1.30 7.47 8.50
N VAL A 87 2.17 8.22 7.82
CA VAL A 87 1.83 9.56 7.30
C VAL A 87 0.63 9.49 6.34
N LEU A 88 0.58 8.50 5.46
CA LEU A 88 -0.52 8.32 4.51
C LEU A 88 -1.82 7.84 5.20
N PHE A 89 -1.74 6.97 6.22
CA PHE A 89 -2.91 6.65 7.06
C PHE A 89 -3.46 7.90 7.75
N ARG A 90 -2.60 8.72 8.33
CA ARG A 90 -3.01 10.00 8.92
C ARG A 90 -3.62 10.95 7.89
N PHE A 91 -3.07 11.04 6.69
CA PHE A 91 -3.64 11.84 5.59
C PHE A 91 -5.05 11.37 5.23
N LEU A 92 -5.32 10.07 5.25
CA LEU A 92 -6.63 9.49 5.03
C LEU A 92 -7.60 9.68 6.21
N GLY A 93 -7.08 9.91 7.42
CA GLY A 93 -7.87 10.02 8.65
C GLY A 93 -7.96 8.72 9.45
N GLY A 94 -7.08 7.74 9.17
CA GLY A 94 -6.95 6.49 9.92
C GLY A 94 -7.01 5.23 9.05
N THR A 95 -6.67 4.11 9.64
CA THR A 95 -6.68 2.79 9.00
C THR A 95 -8.08 2.35 8.59
N GLU A 96 -9.09 2.71 9.40
CA GLU A 96 -10.49 2.38 9.17
C GLU A 96 -11.07 3.02 7.89
N VAL A 97 -10.43 4.06 7.37
CA VAL A 97 -10.84 4.65 6.08
C VAL A 97 -10.44 3.71 4.94
N VAL A 98 -9.26 3.11 5.02
CA VAL A 98 -8.80 2.13 4.04
C VAL A 98 -9.65 0.86 4.14
N ASP A 99 -9.88 0.38 5.36
CA ASP A 99 -10.72 -0.80 5.60
C ASP A 99 -12.12 -0.66 4.97
N ARG A 100 -12.80 0.47 5.25
CA ARG A 100 -14.11 0.77 4.64
C ARG A 100 -14.05 0.91 3.13
N TYR A 101 -12.98 1.49 2.59
CA TYR A 101 -12.80 1.61 1.14
C TYR A 101 -12.74 0.22 0.49
N ILE A 102 -11.91 -0.68 1.00
CA ILE A 102 -11.76 -2.05 0.50
C ILE A 102 -13.05 -2.85 0.66
N ALA A 103 -13.71 -2.76 1.81
CA ALA A 103 -15.01 -3.41 2.04
C ALA A 103 -16.08 -2.91 1.05
N GLY A 104 -16.06 -1.61 0.72
CA GLY A 104 -16.95 -1.00 -0.28
C GLY A 104 -16.76 -1.52 -1.71
N LEU A 105 -15.60 -2.11 -2.02
CA LEU A 105 -15.33 -2.80 -3.29
C LEU A 105 -15.89 -4.25 -3.31
N GLY A 106 -16.55 -4.69 -2.24
CA GLY A 106 -17.05 -6.06 -2.10
C GLY A 106 -15.96 -7.08 -1.79
N ILE A 107 -14.85 -6.64 -1.18
CA ILE A 107 -13.73 -7.49 -0.75
C ILE A 107 -13.80 -7.62 0.78
N GLY A 108 -14.68 -8.52 1.27
CA GLY A 108 -15.01 -8.64 2.69
C GLY A 108 -14.01 -9.43 3.54
N GLU A 109 -13.09 -10.16 2.92
CA GLU A 109 -12.10 -10.99 3.62
C GLU A 109 -10.81 -10.23 3.97
N THR A 110 -10.81 -8.91 3.84
CA THR A 110 -9.70 -8.02 4.18
C THR A 110 -10.03 -7.20 5.40
N VAL A 111 -9.08 -7.09 6.33
CA VAL A 111 -9.19 -6.29 7.55
C VAL A 111 -7.93 -5.45 7.70
N ILE A 112 -8.08 -4.13 7.83
CA ILE A 112 -6.98 -3.18 8.03
C ILE A 112 -7.30 -2.28 9.22
N VAL A 113 -6.72 -2.59 10.36
CA VAL A 113 -7.00 -1.93 11.65
C VAL A 113 -5.76 -1.38 12.36
N ALA A 114 -4.57 -1.75 11.90
CA ALA A 114 -3.30 -1.35 12.49
C ALA A 114 -2.46 -0.53 11.50
N ASP A 115 -1.86 0.55 11.97
CA ASP A 115 -0.77 1.24 11.31
C ASP A 115 0.58 0.59 11.62
N GLU A 116 1.67 1.08 11.04
CA GLU A 116 3.01 0.51 11.24
C GLU A 116 3.50 0.70 12.67
N GLU A 117 3.19 1.84 13.31
CA GLU A 117 3.52 2.08 14.71
C GLU A 117 2.86 1.04 15.62
N MET A 118 1.56 0.76 15.42
CA MET A 118 0.84 -0.25 16.18
C MET A 118 1.42 -1.65 15.96
N MET A 119 1.74 -2.01 14.71
CA MET A 119 2.33 -3.31 14.38
C MET A 119 3.72 -3.49 15.03
N HIS A 120 4.48 -2.40 15.22
CA HIS A 120 5.80 -2.42 15.84
C HIS A 120 5.77 -2.59 17.37
N ARG A 121 4.68 -2.19 18.03
CA ARG A 121 4.57 -2.22 19.50
C ARG A 121 4.65 -3.64 20.10
N HIS A 122 4.08 -4.62 19.39
CA HIS A 122 4.09 -6.04 19.81
C HIS A 122 4.14 -6.94 18.58
N THR A 123 4.89 -8.03 18.67
CA THR A 123 5.04 -8.99 17.57
C THR A 123 3.69 -9.55 17.09
N ASP A 124 2.74 -9.77 17.99
CA ASP A 124 1.42 -10.30 17.64
C ASP A 124 0.55 -9.31 16.86
N ASN A 125 0.84 -8.01 16.95
CA ASN A 125 0.10 -6.98 16.22
C ASN A 125 0.29 -7.07 14.69
N GLN A 126 1.35 -7.74 14.21
CA GLN A 126 1.53 -8.02 12.78
C GLN A 126 0.40 -8.85 12.16
N TYR A 127 -0.38 -9.58 12.98
CA TYR A 127 -1.52 -10.39 12.55
C TYR A 127 -2.85 -9.61 12.52
N LEU A 128 -2.88 -8.35 12.94
CA LEU A 128 -4.09 -7.53 12.96
C LEU A 128 -4.58 -7.21 11.55
N ASN A 129 -3.67 -6.81 10.66
CA ASN A 129 -3.99 -6.59 9.25
C ASN A 129 -3.90 -7.93 8.51
N ARG A 130 -5.00 -8.37 7.94
CA ARG A 130 -5.08 -9.69 7.30
C ARG A 130 -5.96 -9.68 6.06
N THR A 131 -5.65 -10.55 5.13
CA THR A 131 -6.45 -10.79 3.92
C THR A 131 -6.32 -12.24 3.48
N THR A 132 -7.16 -12.66 2.54
CA THR A 132 -7.03 -13.97 1.87
C THR A 132 -6.33 -13.82 0.53
N PRO A 133 -5.62 -14.86 0.03
CA PRO A 133 -5.05 -14.84 -1.31
C PRO A 133 -6.07 -14.51 -2.41
N LEU A 134 -7.28 -15.04 -2.33
CA LEU A 134 -8.33 -14.75 -3.31
C LEU A 134 -8.80 -13.29 -3.25
N ALA A 135 -8.92 -12.72 -2.05
CA ALA A 135 -9.27 -11.30 -1.89
C ALA A 135 -8.17 -10.39 -2.48
N ALA A 136 -6.90 -10.72 -2.23
CA ALA A 136 -5.77 -9.96 -2.79
C ALA A 136 -5.74 -10.03 -4.33
N VAL A 137 -5.94 -11.22 -4.90
CA VAL A 137 -6.00 -11.40 -6.38
C VAL A 137 -7.18 -10.62 -6.95
N ARG A 138 -8.37 -10.70 -6.33
CA ARG A 138 -9.53 -9.95 -6.79
C ARG A 138 -9.29 -8.43 -6.80
N LEU A 139 -8.65 -7.89 -5.77
CA LEU A 139 -8.29 -6.48 -5.72
C LEU A 139 -7.32 -6.09 -6.85
N LEU A 140 -6.30 -6.90 -7.09
CA LEU A 140 -5.35 -6.71 -8.19
C LEU A 140 -6.04 -6.79 -9.57
N GLU A 141 -7.00 -7.69 -9.74
CA GLU A 141 -7.78 -7.79 -10.98
C GLU A 141 -8.62 -6.55 -11.25
N LEU A 142 -9.34 -6.05 -10.24
CA LEU A 142 -10.12 -4.81 -10.36
C LEU A 142 -9.21 -3.63 -10.73
N PHE A 143 -8.06 -3.54 -10.07
CA PHE A 143 -7.05 -2.52 -10.39
C PHE A 143 -6.54 -2.65 -11.83
N ARG A 144 -6.12 -3.84 -12.26
CA ARG A 144 -5.63 -4.10 -13.62
C ARG A 144 -6.67 -3.80 -14.70
N ARG A 145 -7.95 -4.00 -14.42
CA ARG A 145 -9.05 -3.69 -15.35
C ARG A 145 -9.38 -2.20 -15.41
N GLY A 146 -8.73 -1.36 -14.59
CA GLY A 146 -9.01 0.08 -14.54
C GLY A 146 -10.36 0.43 -13.91
N GLU A 147 -10.90 -0.47 -13.06
CA GLU A 147 -12.23 -0.29 -12.45
C GLU A 147 -12.18 0.54 -11.15
N LEU A 148 -10.99 0.85 -10.61
CA LEU A 148 -10.82 1.47 -9.30
C LEU A 148 -10.43 2.95 -9.35
N LEU A 149 -9.69 3.37 -10.35
CA LEU A 149 -9.09 4.70 -10.45
C LEU A 149 -9.22 5.23 -11.87
N SER A 150 -9.17 6.56 -12.04
CA SER A 150 -8.96 7.14 -13.37
C SER A 150 -7.60 6.75 -13.94
N ALA A 151 -7.45 6.78 -15.27
CA ALA A 151 -6.26 6.30 -15.97
C ALA A 151 -4.97 6.92 -15.40
N ALA A 152 -4.94 8.25 -15.19
CA ALA A 152 -3.75 8.94 -14.70
C ALA A 152 -3.26 8.43 -13.33
N TYR A 153 -4.16 8.11 -12.41
CA TYR A 153 -3.80 7.57 -11.09
C TYR A 153 -3.50 6.07 -11.16
N GLY A 154 -4.22 5.33 -12.02
CA GLY A 154 -3.97 3.91 -12.26
C GLY A 154 -2.59 3.67 -12.85
N ASP A 155 -2.22 4.40 -13.89
CA ASP A 155 -0.92 4.32 -14.55
C ASP A 155 0.21 4.69 -13.58
N PHE A 156 0.06 5.78 -12.82
CA PHE A 156 1.03 6.16 -11.79
C PHE A 156 1.26 5.04 -10.76
N LEU A 157 0.18 4.43 -10.24
CA LEU A 157 0.32 3.36 -9.24
C LEU A 157 0.97 2.12 -9.86
N LEU A 158 0.60 1.76 -11.08
CA LEU A 158 1.19 0.62 -11.79
C LEU A 158 2.69 0.82 -12.02
N GLU A 159 3.10 2.00 -12.50
CA GLU A 159 4.52 2.36 -12.66
C GLU A 159 5.27 2.31 -11.33
N THR A 160 4.64 2.81 -10.24
CA THR A 160 5.22 2.77 -8.90
C THR A 160 5.40 1.33 -8.41
N MET A 161 4.46 0.44 -8.68
CA MET A 161 4.57 -0.99 -8.35
C MET A 161 5.69 -1.67 -9.15
N PHE A 162 5.83 -1.39 -10.43
CA PHE A 162 6.94 -1.92 -11.24
C PHE A 162 8.32 -1.44 -10.78
N ALA A 163 8.38 -0.26 -10.16
CA ALA A 163 9.61 0.29 -9.59
C ALA A 163 9.97 -0.32 -8.21
N THR A 164 9.26 -1.37 -7.75
CA THR A 164 9.50 -2.00 -6.45
C THR A 164 10.90 -2.61 -6.38
N GLU A 165 11.67 -2.20 -5.38
CA GLU A 165 13.04 -2.66 -5.14
C GLU A 165 13.14 -3.68 -3.99
N THR A 166 12.07 -3.81 -3.17
CA THR A 166 12.05 -4.66 -1.99
C THR A 166 11.56 -6.08 -2.30
N GLY A 167 12.18 -7.09 -1.66
CA GLY A 167 11.80 -8.49 -1.81
C GLY A 167 12.01 -9.08 -3.21
N PRO A 168 13.18 -8.84 -3.86
CA PRO A 168 13.45 -9.31 -5.23
C PRO A 168 13.46 -10.83 -5.35
N ASP A 169 13.62 -11.53 -4.23
CA ASP A 169 13.60 -12.97 -4.10
C ASP A 169 12.20 -13.59 -3.94
N LYS A 170 11.16 -12.76 -3.84
CA LYS A 170 9.77 -13.20 -3.64
C LYS A 170 9.12 -13.67 -4.94
N LEU A 171 8.19 -12.88 -5.47
CA LEU A 171 7.48 -13.25 -6.71
C LEU A 171 8.41 -13.26 -7.92
N ARG A 172 9.31 -12.29 -8.01
CA ARG A 172 10.22 -12.12 -9.14
C ARG A 172 11.36 -13.14 -9.19
N GLY A 173 11.78 -13.67 -8.06
CA GLY A 173 13.06 -14.42 -7.92
C GLY A 173 13.19 -15.67 -8.78
N LEU A 174 12.08 -16.29 -9.19
CA LEU A 174 12.08 -17.51 -10.02
C LEU A 174 11.44 -17.28 -11.41
N LEU A 175 11.09 -16.05 -11.74
CA LEU A 175 10.52 -15.72 -13.05
C LEU A 175 11.63 -15.37 -14.06
N PRO A 176 11.43 -15.61 -15.36
CA PRO A 176 12.30 -15.12 -16.41
C PRO A 176 12.52 -13.60 -16.32
N ALA A 177 13.71 -13.12 -16.70
CA ALA A 177 14.11 -11.72 -16.54
C ALA A 177 13.25 -10.73 -17.34
N ASP A 178 12.58 -11.20 -18.37
CA ASP A 178 11.68 -10.44 -19.25
C ASP A 178 10.24 -10.37 -18.75
N VAL A 179 9.91 -11.06 -17.65
CA VAL A 179 8.59 -10.98 -17.02
C VAL A 179 8.53 -9.79 -16.08
N ALA A 180 7.64 -8.84 -16.38
CA ALA A 180 7.35 -7.72 -15.51
C ALA A 180 6.49 -8.19 -14.30
N VAL A 181 6.95 -7.86 -13.10
CA VAL A 181 6.28 -8.19 -11.83
C VAL A 181 6.26 -6.97 -10.95
#